data_ce86fd4574c162659416552351a8ac99
#
_entry.id   ce86fd4574c162659416552351a8ac99
#
_cell.length_a   1.000
_cell.length_b   1.000
_cell.length_c   1.000
_cell.angle_alpha   90.00
_cell.angle_beta   90.00
_cell.angle_gamma   90.00
#
_symmetry.space_group_name_H-M   'P 1'
#
loop_
_entity.id
_entity.type
_entity.pdbx_description
1 polymer ?
#
loop_
_entity_poly.entity_id
_entity_poly.type
_entity_poly.pdbx_seq_one_letter_code
_entity_poly.pdbx_strand_id
1 'polypeptide(L)'
;MTLSYILEIMPQVLEGLKVTLEIFALTLILSIPLGVVIAVMRTSKSLILREISSAYVLIMRGTPLLLQIIVVFFGLPLVGITFDRFPSAILAFTLNYGAYFGEIFRAGIISMDNGQVEGAQVLGLSSKDIFFRIILPQAFKRVIPPVANEITTLVKDTSLVYVVGMDEMLKIGKMASNRDVSLMPLLIVGAVYLIVIAILSQVLKKIEQKYDYYK
;
A
#
# COMPACT_ATOMS: atom_id res chain seq x y z
N MET A 1 23.50 -8.67 -25.77
CA MET A 1 22.11 -8.96 -25.35
C MET A 1 21.33 -9.31 -26.59
N THR A 2 20.99 -10.56 -26.80
CA THR A 2 20.28 -10.98 -28.03
C THR A 2 18.78 -10.76 -27.80
N LEU A 3 18.12 -10.11 -28.74
CA LEU A 3 16.64 -9.89 -28.75
C LEU A 3 15.90 -11.21 -28.54
N SER A 4 16.44 -12.31 -29.07
CA SER A 4 15.91 -13.67 -28.90
C SER A 4 15.79 -14.06 -27.42
N TYR A 5 16.75 -13.76 -26.58
CA TYR A 5 16.70 -14.08 -25.15
C TYR A 5 15.61 -13.31 -24.40
N ILE A 6 15.42 -12.01 -24.72
CA ILE A 6 14.33 -11.22 -24.15
C ILE A 6 12.97 -11.83 -24.52
N LEU A 7 12.79 -12.20 -25.79
CA LEU A 7 11.55 -12.80 -26.26
C LEU A 7 11.27 -14.18 -25.63
N GLU A 8 12.31 -14.94 -25.30
CA GLU A 8 12.20 -16.25 -24.63
C GLU A 8 11.73 -16.12 -23.18
N ILE A 9 12.27 -15.16 -22.42
CA ILE A 9 11.93 -15.01 -20.99
C ILE A 9 10.66 -14.18 -20.74
N MET A 10 10.28 -13.31 -21.68
CA MET A 10 9.18 -12.36 -21.51
C MET A 10 7.83 -13.01 -21.16
N PRO A 11 7.40 -14.14 -21.75
CA PRO A 11 6.15 -14.80 -21.34
C PRO A 11 6.11 -15.13 -19.85
N GLN A 12 7.20 -15.68 -19.29
CA GLN A 12 7.28 -16.01 -17.87
C GLN A 12 7.26 -14.75 -16.99
N VAL A 13 7.96 -13.69 -17.39
CA VAL A 13 7.95 -12.41 -16.70
C VAL A 13 6.57 -11.79 -16.69
N LEU A 14 5.79 -11.90 -17.79
CA LEU A 14 4.42 -11.41 -17.86
C LEU A 14 3.46 -12.22 -16.98
N GLU A 15 3.67 -13.53 -16.83
CA GLU A 15 2.92 -14.33 -15.86
C GLU A 15 3.21 -13.88 -14.42
N GLY A 16 4.48 -13.64 -14.09
CA GLY A 16 4.85 -13.06 -12.79
C GLY A 16 4.29 -11.66 -12.57
N LEU A 17 4.22 -10.85 -13.63
CA LEU A 17 3.59 -9.53 -13.58
C LEU A 17 2.10 -9.62 -13.21
N LYS A 18 1.39 -10.63 -13.72
CA LYS A 18 -0.01 -10.86 -13.34
C LYS A 18 -0.15 -11.08 -11.84
N VAL A 19 0.67 -11.95 -11.23
CA VAL A 19 0.66 -12.19 -9.79
C VAL A 19 1.01 -10.90 -9.01
N THR A 20 2.00 -10.15 -9.45
CA THR A 20 2.36 -8.83 -8.91
C THR A 20 1.16 -7.88 -8.90
N LEU A 21 0.44 -7.76 -10.02
CA LEU A 21 -0.72 -6.88 -10.16
C LEU A 21 -1.94 -7.38 -9.36
N GLU A 22 -2.14 -8.68 -9.21
CA GLU A 22 -3.20 -9.25 -8.37
C GLU A 22 -2.98 -8.91 -6.90
N ILE A 23 -1.76 -9.10 -6.37
CA ILE A 23 -1.41 -8.73 -5.00
C ILE A 23 -1.58 -7.21 -4.80
N PHE A 24 -1.05 -6.42 -5.73
CA PHE A 24 -1.16 -4.97 -5.71
C PHE A 24 -2.62 -4.49 -5.63
N ALA A 25 -3.47 -4.97 -6.54
CA ALA A 25 -4.86 -4.54 -6.63
C ALA A 25 -5.66 -4.95 -5.39
N LEU A 26 -5.55 -6.22 -4.96
CA LEU A 26 -6.27 -6.71 -3.78
C LEU A 26 -5.81 -6.01 -2.50
N THR A 27 -4.50 -5.77 -2.37
CA THR A 27 -3.98 -5.00 -1.22
C THR A 27 -4.60 -3.62 -1.16
N LEU A 28 -4.64 -2.87 -2.28
CA LEU A 28 -5.25 -1.53 -2.30
C LEU A 28 -6.74 -1.57 -1.95
N ILE A 29 -7.50 -2.50 -2.56
CA ILE A 29 -8.93 -2.63 -2.33
C ILE A 29 -9.24 -2.89 -0.85
N LEU A 30 -8.43 -3.69 -0.17
CA LEU A 30 -8.66 -4.06 1.22
C LEU A 30 -8.02 -3.09 2.22
N SER A 31 -6.84 -2.56 1.93
CA SER A 31 -6.09 -1.71 2.87
C SER A 31 -6.60 -0.27 2.94
N ILE A 32 -7.15 0.29 1.85
CA ILE A 32 -7.71 1.65 1.88
C ILE A 32 -8.93 1.72 2.81
N PRO A 33 -9.96 0.86 2.71
CA PRO A 33 -11.06 0.84 3.68
C PRO A 33 -10.60 0.59 5.12
N LEU A 34 -9.67 -0.35 5.32
CA LEU A 34 -9.06 -0.59 6.64
C LEU A 34 -8.38 0.68 7.17
N GLY A 35 -7.63 1.38 6.33
CA GLY A 35 -6.99 2.65 6.67
C GLY A 35 -7.99 3.72 7.11
N VAL A 36 -9.16 3.82 6.44
CA VAL A 36 -10.24 4.73 6.87
C VAL A 36 -10.74 4.37 8.25
N VAL A 37 -10.99 3.08 8.53
CA VAL A 37 -11.41 2.61 9.86
C VAL A 37 -10.36 2.98 10.92
N ILE A 38 -9.08 2.72 10.65
CA ILE A 38 -7.98 3.05 11.56
C ILE A 38 -7.90 4.57 11.81
N ALA A 39 -8.02 5.39 10.77
CA ALA A 39 -8.01 6.85 10.91
C ALA A 39 -9.16 7.34 11.80
N VAL A 40 -10.38 6.80 11.62
CA VAL A 40 -11.53 7.12 12.46
C VAL A 40 -11.30 6.70 13.92
N MET A 41 -10.75 5.51 14.16
CA MET A 41 -10.43 5.07 15.52
C MET A 41 -9.37 5.99 16.17
N ARG A 42 -8.33 6.37 15.42
CA ARG A 42 -7.25 7.24 15.89
C ARG A 42 -7.65 8.68 16.15
N THR A 43 -8.72 9.15 15.51
CA THR A 43 -9.28 10.50 15.75
C THR A 43 -10.49 10.48 16.68
N SER A 44 -10.86 9.31 17.21
CA SER A 44 -11.99 9.14 18.13
C SER A 44 -11.75 9.82 19.48
N LYS A 45 -12.84 10.26 20.12
CA LYS A 45 -12.82 10.73 21.51
C LYS A 45 -12.62 9.58 22.52
N SER A 46 -12.89 8.33 22.14
CA SER A 46 -12.68 7.16 22.98
C SER A 46 -11.18 6.86 23.13
N LEU A 47 -10.67 6.92 24.36
CA LEU A 47 -9.28 6.59 24.69
C LEU A 47 -8.94 5.15 24.26
N ILE A 48 -9.85 4.19 24.50
CA ILE A 48 -9.63 2.78 24.18
C ILE A 48 -9.41 2.59 22.68
N LEU A 49 -10.28 3.16 21.84
CA LEU A 49 -10.14 3.04 20.38
C LEU A 49 -8.83 3.67 19.89
N ARG A 50 -8.47 4.80 20.46
CA ARG A 50 -7.24 5.52 20.11
C ARG A 50 -6.00 4.73 20.49
N GLU A 51 -5.94 4.16 21.71
CA GLU A 51 -4.79 3.39 22.16
C GLU A 51 -4.63 2.06 21.39
N ILE A 52 -5.73 1.31 21.17
CA ILE A 52 -5.69 0.07 20.39
C ILE A 52 -5.19 0.35 18.96
N SER A 53 -5.76 1.35 18.28
CA SER A 53 -5.35 1.68 16.93
C SER A 53 -3.94 2.28 16.87
N SER A 54 -3.48 2.97 17.92
CA SER A 54 -2.10 3.46 18.04
C SER A 54 -1.11 2.31 18.16
N ALA A 55 -1.39 1.34 19.02
CA ALA A 55 -0.56 0.14 19.16
C ALA A 55 -0.49 -0.66 17.86
N TYR A 56 -1.62 -0.85 17.18
CA TYR A 56 -1.67 -1.50 15.86
C TYR A 56 -0.76 -0.78 14.84
N VAL A 57 -0.91 0.54 14.70
CA VAL A 57 -0.10 1.33 13.75
C VAL A 57 1.38 1.27 14.13
N LEU A 58 1.71 1.33 15.42
CA LEU A 58 3.09 1.21 15.91
C LEU A 58 3.71 -0.13 15.50
N ILE A 59 2.99 -1.24 15.71
CA ILE A 59 3.48 -2.59 15.38
C ILE A 59 3.65 -2.74 13.86
N MET A 60 2.62 -2.40 13.09
CA MET A 60 2.61 -2.62 11.64
C MET A 60 3.61 -1.75 10.88
N ARG A 61 3.82 -0.51 11.32
CA ARG A 61 4.81 0.40 10.70
C ARG A 61 6.19 0.32 11.33
N GLY A 62 6.30 -0.21 12.55
CA GLY A 62 7.55 -0.36 13.28
C GLY A 62 8.27 -1.69 13.00
N THR A 63 7.64 -2.61 12.27
CA THR A 63 8.25 -3.90 11.92
C THR A 63 8.31 -4.07 10.39
N PRO A 64 9.35 -4.79 9.86
CA PRO A 64 9.46 -5.02 8.41
C PRO A 64 8.29 -5.83 7.85
N LEU A 65 7.72 -5.40 6.72
CA LEU A 65 6.66 -6.14 6.02
C LEU A 65 7.08 -7.58 5.70
N LEU A 66 8.33 -7.79 5.29
CA LEU A 66 8.88 -9.13 5.05
C LEU A 66 8.72 -10.04 6.28
N LEU A 67 9.04 -9.52 7.48
CA LEU A 67 8.87 -10.26 8.74
C LEU A 67 7.40 -10.60 9.00
N GLN A 68 6.49 -9.67 8.72
CA GLN A 68 5.05 -9.89 8.87
C GLN A 68 4.54 -11.00 7.95
N ILE A 69 4.99 -11.03 6.69
CA ILE A 69 4.67 -12.11 5.74
C ILE A 69 5.15 -13.47 6.29
N ILE A 70 6.38 -13.53 6.80
CA ILE A 70 6.97 -14.74 7.41
C ILE A 70 6.15 -15.19 8.63
N VAL A 71 5.77 -14.27 9.50
CA VAL A 71 4.97 -14.57 10.70
C VAL A 71 3.58 -15.08 10.30
N VAL A 72 2.92 -14.47 9.33
CA VAL A 72 1.59 -14.91 8.87
C VAL A 72 1.66 -16.31 8.24
N PHE A 73 2.65 -16.57 7.38
CA PHE A 73 2.70 -17.81 6.63
C PHE A 73 3.32 -18.98 7.42
N PHE A 74 4.39 -18.74 8.19
CA PHE A 74 5.10 -19.79 8.94
C PHE A 74 4.79 -19.78 10.44
N GLY A 75 4.42 -18.60 11.00
CA GLY A 75 4.18 -18.45 12.44
C GLY A 75 2.77 -18.84 12.87
N LEU A 76 1.72 -18.42 12.15
CA LEU A 76 0.34 -18.75 12.51
C LEU A 76 0.03 -20.24 12.50
N PRO A 77 0.61 -21.08 11.63
CA PRO A 77 0.46 -22.53 11.71
C PRO A 77 0.89 -23.14 13.05
N LEU A 78 1.84 -22.53 13.76
CA LEU A 78 2.28 -23.00 15.08
C LEU A 78 1.19 -22.89 16.16
N VAL A 79 0.20 -22.05 15.93
CA VAL A 79 -0.99 -21.88 16.80
C VAL A 79 -2.26 -22.43 16.15
N GLY A 80 -2.13 -23.26 15.11
CA GLY A 80 -3.23 -23.97 14.45
C GLY A 80 -3.98 -23.18 13.38
N ILE A 81 -3.52 -22.00 12.98
CA ILE A 81 -4.13 -21.18 11.93
C ILE A 81 -3.28 -21.27 10.66
N THR A 82 -3.79 -21.95 9.64
CA THR A 82 -3.08 -22.15 8.37
C THR A 82 -3.76 -21.42 7.23
N PHE A 83 -2.96 -20.73 6.43
CA PHE A 83 -3.38 -20.11 5.19
C PHE A 83 -2.48 -20.56 4.04
N ASP A 84 -3.02 -20.67 2.85
CA ASP A 84 -2.22 -20.79 1.64
C ASP A 84 -1.36 -19.54 1.40
N ARG A 85 -0.37 -19.65 0.51
CA ARG A 85 0.61 -18.58 0.21
C ARG A 85 -0.05 -17.27 -0.14
N PHE A 86 -1.01 -17.29 -1.08
CA PHE A 86 -1.67 -16.09 -1.57
C PHE A 86 -2.51 -15.39 -0.50
N PRO A 87 -3.44 -16.05 0.24
CA PRO A 87 -4.15 -15.45 1.36
C PRO A 87 -3.23 -14.92 2.47
N SER A 88 -2.14 -15.62 2.77
CA SER A 88 -1.15 -15.17 3.77
C SER A 88 -0.50 -13.85 3.37
N ALA A 89 -0.09 -13.74 2.09
CA ALA A 89 0.46 -12.52 1.55
C ALA A 89 -0.57 -11.38 1.61
N ILE A 90 -1.79 -11.60 1.09
CA ILE A 90 -2.84 -10.58 1.10
C ILE A 90 -3.16 -10.10 2.52
N LEU A 91 -3.24 -11.01 3.50
CA LEU A 91 -3.48 -10.65 4.89
C LEU A 91 -2.36 -9.76 5.45
N ALA A 92 -1.09 -10.17 5.28
CA ALA A 92 0.05 -9.40 5.77
C ALA A 92 0.13 -8.01 5.12
N PHE A 93 -0.02 -7.93 3.80
CA PHE A 93 -0.02 -6.69 3.06
C PHE A 93 -1.18 -5.78 3.45
N THR A 94 -2.40 -6.33 3.56
CA THR A 94 -3.59 -5.55 3.94
C THR A 94 -3.43 -4.93 5.33
N LEU A 95 -2.95 -5.71 6.31
CA LEU A 95 -2.72 -5.20 7.65
C LEU A 95 -1.60 -4.15 7.68
N ASN A 96 -0.51 -4.37 6.98
CA ASN A 96 0.59 -3.41 6.92
C ASN A 96 0.17 -2.10 6.25
N TYR A 97 -0.31 -2.17 5.02
CA TYR A 97 -0.73 -0.98 4.25
C TYR A 97 -1.95 -0.28 4.82
N GLY A 98 -2.86 -1.01 5.50
CA GLY A 98 -3.95 -0.43 6.29
C GLY A 98 -3.45 0.50 7.40
N ALA A 99 -2.33 0.17 8.04
CA ALA A 99 -1.71 1.04 9.04
C ALA A 99 -1.06 2.28 8.41
N TYR A 100 -0.42 2.16 7.25
CA TYR A 100 0.15 3.30 6.52
C TYR A 100 -0.94 4.26 6.04
N PHE A 101 -1.97 3.76 5.36
CA PHE A 101 -3.11 4.58 4.92
C PHE A 101 -3.86 5.19 6.11
N GLY A 102 -4.04 4.43 7.21
CA GLY A 102 -4.67 4.93 8.42
C GLY A 102 -3.96 6.14 9.01
N GLU A 103 -2.64 6.11 9.05
CA GLU A 103 -1.84 7.24 9.54
C GLU A 103 -1.84 8.41 8.56
N ILE A 104 -1.79 8.17 7.25
CA ILE A 104 -1.90 9.22 6.22
C ILE A 104 -3.26 9.94 6.33
N PHE A 105 -4.35 9.19 6.44
CA PHE A 105 -5.69 9.77 6.55
C PHE A 105 -5.86 10.54 7.86
N ARG A 106 -5.38 9.98 8.98
CA ARG A 106 -5.35 10.68 10.26
C ARG A 106 -4.57 11.99 10.17
N ALA A 107 -3.37 11.96 9.61
CA ALA A 107 -2.52 13.14 9.45
C ALA A 107 -3.21 14.20 8.59
N GLY A 108 -3.87 13.79 7.50
CA GLY A 108 -4.66 14.70 6.67
C GLY A 108 -5.77 15.40 7.45
N ILE A 109 -6.54 14.66 8.26
CA ILE A 109 -7.64 15.21 9.07
C ILE A 109 -7.13 16.20 10.11
N ILE A 110 -6.10 15.83 10.88
CA ILE A 110 -5.59 16.70 11.97
C ILE A 110 -4.75 17.88 11.49
N SER A 111 -4.34 17.88 10.21
CA SER A 111 -3.59 19.00 9.62
C SER A 111 -4.47 20.22 9.29
N MET A 112 -5.79 20.10 9.48
CA MET A 112 -6.71 21.22 9.26
C MET A 112 -6.56 22.27 10.35
N ASP A 113 -6.67 23.53 9.96
CA ASP A 113 -6.63 24.65 10.88
C ASP A 113 -7.85 24.62 11.82
N ASN A 114 -7.59 24.67 13.12
CA ASN A 114 -8.64 24.71 14.13
C ASN A 114 -9.55 25.95 14.01
N GLY A 115 -9.02 27.08 13.52
CA GLY A 115 -9.79 28.28 13.26
C GLY A 115 -10.95 28.08 12.27
N GLN A 116 -10.80 27.13 11.32
CA GLN A 116 -11.93 26.79 10.42
C GLN A 116 -13.04 26.03 11.18
N VAL A 117 -12.67 25.17 12.13
CA VAL A 117 -13.63 24.45 12.97
C VAL A 117 -14.35 25.42 13.90
N GLU A 118 -13.59 26.28 14.57
CA GLU A 118 -14.13 27.28 15.50
C GLU A 118 -15.04 28.29 14.78
N GLY A 119 -14.60 28.81 13.63
CA GLY A 119 -15.42 29.72 12.82
C GLY A 119 -16.73 29.09 12.35
N ALA A 120 -16.69 27.83 11.93
CA ALA A 120 -17.89 27.10 11.53
C ALA A 120 -18.82 26.83 12.72
N GLN A 121 -18.29 26.60 13.93
CA GLN A 121 -19.08 26.44 15.15
C GLN A 121 -19.80 27.73 15.53
N VAL A 122 -19.12 28.90 15.40
CA VAL A 122 -19.73 30.21 15.64
C VAL A 122 -20.89 30.47 14.68
N LEU A 123 -20.81 29.96 13.42
CA LEU A 123 -21.87 30.03 12.43
C LEU A 123 -23.00 29.00 12.67
N GLY A 124 -22.94 28.22 13.76
CA GLY A 124 -23.98 27.24 14.15
C GLY A 124 -23.97 25.94 13.35
N LEU A 125 -22.88 25.63 12.63
CA LEU A 125 -22.78 24.36 11.92
C LEU A 125 -22.64 23.18 12.90
N SER A 126 -23.31 22.07 12.59
CA SER A 126 -23.15 20.83 13.35
C SER A 126 -21.74 20.22 13.13
N SER A 127 -21.24 19.48 14.12
CA SER A 127 -19.93 18.79 14.00
C SER A 127 -19.88 17.87 12.76
N LYS A 128 -21.03 17.29 12.36
CA LYS A 128 -21.14 16.48 11.16
C LYS A 128 -20.99 17.32 9.89
N ASP A 129 -21.65 18.46 9.81
CA ASP A 129 -21.50 19.37 8.66
C ASP A 129 -20.08 19.93 8.56
N ILE A 130 -19.48 20.32 9.69
CA ILE A 130 -18.09 20.77 9.75
C ILE A 130 -17.17 19.69 9.20
N PHE A 131 -17.33 18.44 9.64
CA PHE A 131 -16.48 17.34 9.16
C PHE A 131 -16.67 17.07 7.66
N PHE A 132 -17.91 16.86 7.20
CA PHE A 132 -18.15 16.42 5.82
C PHE A 132 -18.05 17.55 4.79
N ARG A 133 -18.38 18.80 5.15
CA ARG A 133 -18.41 19.94 4.20
C ARG A 133 -17.15 20.80 4.23
N ILE A 134 -16.39 20.80 5.35
CA ILE A 134 -15.23 21.67 5.51
C ILE A 134 -13.94 20.85 5.59
N ILE A 135 -13.85 19.92 6.57
CA ILE A 135 -12.60 19.21 6.87
C ILE A 135 -12.31 18.14 5.82
N LEU A 136 -13.25 17.23 5.57
CA LEU A 136 -13.01 16.07 4.70
C LEU A 136 -12.60 16.43 3.27
N PRO A 137 -13.23 17.41 2.57
CA PRO A 137 -12.82 17.79 1.22
C PRO A 137 -11.39 18.37 1.17
N GLN A 138 -10.98 19.09 2.20
CA GLN A 138 -9.62 19.65 2.29
C GLN A 138 -8.61 18.57 2.68
N ALA A 139 -8.92 17.74 3.68
CA ALA A 139 -8.10 16.62 4.09
C ALA A 139 -7.86 15.65 2.93
N PHE A 140 -8.89 15.36 2.12
CA PHE A 140 -8.79 14.51 0.93
C PHE A 140 -7.70 14.99 -0.02
N LYS A 141 -7.63 16.29 -0.30
CA LYS A 141 -6.58 16.85 -1.16
C LYS A 141 -5.18 16.69 -0.57
N ARG A 142 -5.03 16.89 0.73
CA ARG A 142 -3.74 16.78 1.42
C ARG A 142 -3.21 15.36 1.48
N VAL A 143 -4.08 14.36 1.47
CA VAL A 143 -3.66 12.96 1.51
C VAL A 143 -3.33 12.36 0.15
N ILE A 144 -3.72 12.98 -0.96
CA ILE A 144 -3.46 12.45 -2.31
C ILE A 144 -1.97 12.22 -2.57
N PRO A 145 -1.04 13.19 -2.35
CA PRO A 145 0.38 12.96 -2.62
C PRO A 145 1.00 11.83 -1.78
N PRO A 146 0.82 11.76 -0.44
CA PRO A 146 1.35 10.64 0.33
C PRO A 146 0.69 9.30 -0.04
N VAL A 147 -0.60 9.26 -0.39
CA VAL A 147 -1.26 8.04 -0.89
C VAL A 147 -0.65 7.60 -2.21
N ALA A 148 -0.40 8.51 -3.15
CA ALA A 148 0.25 8.20 -4.42
C ALA A 148 1.65 7.62 -4.23
N ASN A 149 2.41 8.13 -3.25
CA ASN A 149 3.71 7.60 -2.90
C ASN A 149 3.61 6.15 -2.36
N GLU A 150 2.67 5.89 -1.43
CA GLU A 150 2.46 4.54 -0.89
C GLU A 150 1.99 3.55 -1.97
N ILE A 151 1.11 3.97 -2.88
CA ILE A 151 0.67 3.15 -4.03
C ILE A 151 1.88 2.76 -4.90
N THR A 152 2.79 3.70 -5.16
CA THR A 152 4.01 3.43 -5.94
C THR A 152 4.97 2.49 -5.19
N THR A 153 5.07 2.62 -3.88
CA THR A 153 5.89 1.76 -3.02
C THR A 153 5.32 0.34 -2.99
N LEU A 154 4.00 0.18 -2.91
CA LEU A 154 3.34 -1.12 -2.88
C LEU A 154 3.72 -2.00 -4.08
N VAL A 155 3.81 -1.43 -5.31
CA VAL A 155 4.24 -2.20 -6.49
C VAL A 155 5.61 -2.86 -6.28
N LYS A 156 6.56 -2.18 -5.65
CA LYS A 156 7.89 -2.72 -5.35
C LYS A 156 7.82 -3.77 -4.25
N ASP A 157 7.05 -3.51 -3.22
CA ASP A 157 6.92 -4.38 -2.07
C ASP A 157 6.26 -5.72 -2.40
N THR A 158 5.43 -5.80 -3.46
CA THR A 158 4.87 -7.09 -3.92
C THR A 158 5.96 -8.13 -4.19
N SER A 159 7.20 -7.72 -4.51
CA SER A 159 8.32 -8.62 -4.69
C SER A 159 8.67 -9.42 -3.42
N LEU A 160 8.30 -8.93 -2.22
CA LEU A 160 8.61 -9.59 -0.96
C LEU A 160 7.94 -10.97 -0.81
N VAL A 161 6.87 -11.24 -1.57
CA VAL A 161 6.17 -12.54 -1.51
C VAL A 161 7.00 -13.71 -2.06
N TYR A 162 8.16 -13.42 -2.70
CA TYR A 162 9.08 -14.48 -3.11
C TYR A 162 9.52 -15.36 -1.92
N VAL A 163 9.54 -14.80 -0.71
CA VAL A 163 9.96 -15.52 0.53
C VAL A 163 9.03 -16.69 0.87
N VAL A 164 7.74 -16.57 0.55
CA VAL A 164 6.74 -17.65 0.72
C VAL A 164 6.57 -18.48 -0.55
N GLY A 165 7.45 -18.30 -1.52
CA GLY A 165 7.53 -19.13 -2.72
C GLY A 165 6.46 -18.81 -3.77
N MET A 166 5.93 -17.59 -3.84
CA MET A 166 5.02 -17.16 -4.90
C MET A 166 5.77 -16.78 -6.17
N ASP A 167 5.23 -17.17 -7.32
CA ASP A 167 5.86 -16.97 -8.65
C ASP A 167 5.54 -15.57 -9.21
N GLU A 168 5.99 -14.52 -8.48
CA GLU A 168 5.95 -13.14 -8.96
C GLU A 168 7.21 -12.80 -9.78
N MET A 169 7.25 -11.59 -10.38
CA MET A 169 8.29 -11.22 -11.33
C MET A 169 9.72 -11.41 -10.80
N LEU A 170 10.01 -10.99 -9.56
CA LEU A 170 11.37 -11.09 -9.00
C LEU A 170 11.80 -12.54 -8.82
N LYS A 171 10.89 -13.41 -8.34
CA LYS A 171 11.17 -14.85 -8.20
C LYS A 171 11.46 -15.49 -9.56
N ILE A 172 10.65 -15.18 -10.57
CA ILE A 172 10.87 -15.68 -11.95
C ILE A 172 12.21 -15.22 -12.47
N GLY A 173 12.54 -13.92 -12.32
CA GLY A 173 13.85 -13.41 -12.72
C GLY A 173 15.01 -14.08 -11.97
N LYS A 174 14.85 -14.35 -10.68
CA LYS A 174 15.86 -15.03 -9.86
C LYS A 174 16.06 -16.49 -10.27
N MET A 175 14.98 -17.20 -10.57
CA MET A 175 15.04 -18.59 -11.06
C MET A 175 15.75 -18.66 -12.42
N ALA A 176 15.40 -17.78 -13.35
CA ALA A 176 16.07 -17.70 -14.65
C ALA A 176 17.54 -17.28 -14.52
N SER A 177 17.84 -16.31 -13.63
CA SER A 177 19.22 -15.89 -13.34
C SER A 177 20.09 -17.03 -12.80
N ASN A 178 19.55 -17.88 -11.94
CA ASN A 178 20.25 -19.05 -11.40
C ASN A 178 20.40 -20.15 -12.46
N ARG A 179 19.39 -20.41 -13.30
CA ARG A 179 19.43 -21.38 -14.39
C ARG A 179 20.52 -21.01 -15.42
N ASP A 180 20.56 -19.75 -15.81
CA ASP A 180 21.40 -19.26 -16.91
C ASP A 180 22.77 -18.74 -16.42
N VAL A 181 23.03 -18.79 -15.10
CA VAL A 181 24.23 -18.23 -14.44
C VAL A 181 24.50 -16.80 -14.93
N SER A 182 23.44 -15.98 -15.00
CA SER A 182 23.48 -14.64 -15.58
C SER A 182 22.59 -13.68 -14.80
N LEU A 183 22.99 -12.41 -14.68
CA LEU A 183 22.17 -11.35 -14.08
C LEU A 183 21.15 -10.74 -15.06
N MET A 184 21.21 -11.13 -16.37
CA MET A 184 20.33 -10.58 -17.40
C MET A 184 18.83 -10.71 -17.08
N PRO A 185 18.31 -11.85 -16.60
CA PRO A 185 16.89 -11.97 -16.22
C PRO A 185 16.46 -10.95 -15.17
N LEU A 186 17.31 -10.69 -14.18
CA LEU A 186 17.03 -9.69 -13.14
C LEU A 186 17.00 -8.27 -13.70
N LEU A 187 17.87 -7.94 -14.65
CA LEU A 187 17.85 -6.63 -15.32
C LEU A 187 16.57 -6.45 -16.16
N ILE A 188 16.12 -7.50 -16.84
CA ILE A 188 14.86 -7.49 -17.60
C ILE A 188 13.67 -7.27 -16.65
N VAL A 189 13.59 -8.01 -15.56
CA VAL A 189 12.56 -7.82 -14.52
C VAL A 189 12.60 -6.41 -13.94
N GLY A 190 13.80 -5.90 -13.63
CA GLY A 190 13.99 -4.52 -13.17
C GLY A 190 13.48 -3.48 -14.17
N ALA A 191 13.72 -3.69 -15.47
CA ALA A 191 13.19 -2.82 -16.53
C ALA A 191 11.65 -2.87 -16.60
N VAL A 192 11.04 -4.05 -16.45
CA VAL A 192 9.57 -4.20 -16.41
C VAL A 192 8.99 -3.47 -15.18
N TYR A 193 9.58 -3.65 -13.99
CA TYR A 193 9.17 -2.88 -12.79
C TYR A 193 9.25 -1.37 -13.04
N LEU A 194 10.34 -0.90 -13.64
CA LEU A 194 10.52 0.52 -13.95
C LEU A 194 9.44 1.05 -14.88
N ILE A 195 9.08 0.29 -15.93
CA ILE A 195 8.00 0.65 -16.87
C ILE A 195 6.64 0.73 -16.13
N VAL A 196 6.31 -0.28 -15.34
CA VAL A 196 5.05 -0.32 -14.57
C VAL A 196 4.97 0.87 -13.61
N ILE A 197 6.05 1.13 -12.87
CA ILE A 197 6.12 2.26 -11.94
C ILE A 197 6.04 3.60 -12.68
N ALA A 198 6.69 3.75 -13.83
CA ALA A 198 6.63 4.97 -14.62
C ALA A 198 5.21 5.26 -15.12
N ILE A 199 4.51 4.25 -15.63
CA ILE A 199 3.12 4.37 -16.06
C ILE A 199 2.22 4.76 -14.86
N LEU A 200 2.34 4.04 -13.75
CA LEU A 200 1.55 4.29 -12.55
C LEU A 200 1.80 5.70 -11.99
N SER A 201 3.07 6.12 -11.92
CA SER A 201 3.43 7.47 -11.44
C SER A 201 2.87 8.58 -12.33
N GLN A 202 2.82 8.38 -13.66
CA GLN A 202 2.20 9.35 -14.56
C GLN A 202 0.68 9.45 -14.33
N VAL A 203 0.01 8.32 -14.11
CA VAL A 203 -1.43 8.31 -13.78
C VAL A 203 -1.70 9.02 -12.45
N LEU A 204 -0.93 8.69 -11.42
CA LEU A 204 -1.06 9.29 -10.09
C LEU A 204 -0.77 10.80 -10.14
N LYS A 205 0.27 11.23 -10.86
CA LYS A 205 0.59 12.65 -11.05
C LYS A 205 -0.55 13.42 -11.71
N LYS A 206 -1.25 12.84 -12.69
CA LYS A 206 -2.43 13.47 -13.29
C LYS A 206 -3.57 13.62 -12.29
N ILE A 207 -3.75 12.64 -11.39
CA ILE A 207 -4.75 12.73 -10.31
C ILE A 207 -4.37 13.84 -9.34
N GLU A 208 -3.11 13.91 -8.88
CA GLU A 208 -2.61 14.98 -8.02
C GLU A 208 -2.86 16.37 -8.64
N GLN A 209 -2.48 16.57 -9.90
CA GLN A 209 -2.67 17.83 -10.62
C GLN A 209 -4.14 18.27 -10.72
N LYS A 210 -5.06 17.31 -10.84
CA LYS A 210 -6.50 17.60 -10.87
C LYS A 210 -7.00 18.22 -9.57
N TYR A 211 -6.36 17.92 -8.44
CA TYR A 211 -6.74 18.40 -7.12
C TYR A 211 -5.84 19.54 -6.58
N ASP A 212 -4.83 19.98 -7.34
CA ASP A 212 -3.86 21.03 -6.96
C ASP A 212 -4.33 22.47 -7.32
N TYR A 213 -5.62 22.71 -7.46
CA TYR A 213 -6.16 24.02 -7.85
C TYR A 213 -6.38 25.00 -6.69
N TYR A 214 -5.85 24.71 -5.50
CA TYR A 214 -5.74 25.65 -4.39
C TYR A 214 -4.30 25.65 -3.87
N LYS A 215 -3.57 26.71 -4.21
CA LYS A 215 -2.34 27.10 -3.54
C LYS A 215 -2.64 27.89 -2.28
#